data_9c3199358f8650c8e2c86a15093a7cad
#
_entry.id   9c3199358f8650c8e2c86a15093a7cad
#
_cell.length_a   1.000
_cell.length_b   1.000
_cell.length_c   1.000
_cell.angle_alpha   90.00
_cell.angle_beta   90.00
_cell.angle_gamma   90.00
#
_symmetry.space_group_name_H-M   'P 1'
#
loop_
_entity.id
_entity.type
_entity.pdbx_description
1 polymer ?
#
loop_
_entity_poly.entity_id
_entity_poly.type
_entity_poly.pdbx_seq_one_letter_code
_entity_poly.pdbx_strand_id
1 'polypeptide(L)'
;GGREMDNHFEVMWDMFRSIPSIETEGVSVLDEYYWLNKEDPNFSLCRSTKARGVDAGTNGKFNLSDKASMEIMQLFFTPNEELYGKKISDYFDDEVFNSNFWMYWRTMFAFENWHSALEMKLYIRRYIHHIGGLPDFSALRFTRYNQYESMILPMIKYLEGFGVQFHYDAKVENVDFKIGGGMGPVRSHTGTGQDTILKK
;
A
#
# COMPACT_ATOMS: atom_id res chain seq x y z
N GLY A 1 8.00 10.76 0.47
CA GLY A 1 7.26 9.51 0.43
C GLY A 1 6.55 9.24 1.75
N GLY A 2 5.55 8.39 1.68
CA GLY A 2 4.82 7.93 2.86
C GLY A 2 5.71 7.10 3.79
N ARG A 3 5.27 6.93 5.01
CA ARG A 3 5.94 6.09 6.01
C ARG A 3 4.96 5.14 6.72
N GLU A 4 3.69 5.20 6.38
CA GLU A 4 2.63 4.37 6.96
C GLU A 4 2.67 2.97 6.37
N MET A 5 2.68 1.97 7.26
CA MET A 5 2.75 0.56 6.92
C MET A 5 1.73 -0.23 7.73
N ASP A 6 1.25 -1.33 7.14
CA ASP A 6 0.42 -2.30 7.82
C ASP A 6 1.29 -3.44 8.36
N ASN A 7 1.06 -3.86 9.60
CA ASN A 7 1.74 -5.00 10.19
C ASN A 7 1.43 -6.32 9.45
N HIS A 8 0.32 -6.38 8.72
CA HIS A 8 -0.10 -7.55 7.94
C HIS A 8 0.46 -7.58 6.50
N PHE A 9 1.47 -6.79 6.20
CA PHE A 9 2.27 -6.97 4.98
C PHE A 9 3.30 -8.09 5.15
N GLU A 10 2.82 -9.32 5.49
CA GLU A 10 3.64 -10.44 5.95
C GLU A 10 4.79 -10.76 5.00
N VAL A 11 4.51 -10.82 3.69
CA VAL A 11 5.54 -11.13 2.67
C VAL A 11 6.61 -10.04 2.64
N MET A 12 6.20 -8.79 2.72
CA MET A 12 7.13 -7.65 2.77
C MET A 12 8.00 -7.70 4.02
N TRP A 13 7.39 -7.91 5.19
CA TRP A 13 8.12 -7.96 6.45
C TRP A 13 9.01 -9.19 6.57
N ASP A 14 8.62 -10.33 5.98
CA ASP A 14 9.49 -11.50 5.91
C ASP A 14 10.77 -11.22 5.10
N MET A 15 10.64 -10.50 3.98
CA MET A 15 11.79 -10.04 3.21
C MET A 15 12.68 -9.08 4.04
N PHE A 16 12.09 -8.09 4.70
CA PHE A 16 12.84 -7.10 5.49
C PHE A 16 13.46 -7.65 6.78
N ARG A 17 13.10 -8.85 7.21
CA ARG A 17 13.78 -9.58 8.28
C ARG A 17 15.25 -9.88 7.95
N SER A 18 15.56 -10.07 6.66
CA SER A 18 16.89 -10.43 6.19
C SER A 18 17.74 -9.22 5.79
N ILE A 19 17.15 -8.03 5.72
CA ILE A 19 17.83 -6.80 5.27
C ILE A 19 18.28 -6.02 6.50
N PRO A 20 19.60 -5.79 6.68
CA PRO A 20 20.13 -5.01 7.79
C PRO A 20 19.61 -3.57 7.78
N SER A 21 19.27 -3.02 8.94
CA SER A 21 19.06 -1.59 9.10
C SER A 21 20.36 -0.82 8.84
N ILE A 22 20.25 0.37 8.27
CA ILE A 22 21.39 1.28 8.09
C ILE A 22 21.61 2.10 9.36
N GLU A 23 20.54 2.41 10.07
CA GLU A 23 20.55 3.33 11.20
C GLU A 23 20.93 2.64 12.51
N THR A 24 20.54 1.37 12.64
CA THR A 24 20.76 0.62 13.87
C THR A 24 21.60 -0.63 13.58
N GLU A 25 22.82 -0.62 14.06
CA GLU A 25 23.77 -1.74 13.87
C GLU A 25 23.25 -3.03 14.52
N GLY A 26 23.40 -4.14 13.82
CA GLY A 26 23.09 -5.49 14.32
C GLY A 26 21.62 -5.88 14.32
N VAL A 27 20.72 -5.02 13.80
CA VAL A 27 19.30 -5.33 13.68
C VAL A 27 18.84 -5.28 12.22
N SER A 28 17.72 -5.96 11.91
CA SER A 28 17.10 -5.88 10.61
C SER A 28 16.20 -4.63 10.48
N VAL A 29 15.82 -4.30 9.26
CA VAL A 29 14.79 -3.26 9.00
C VAL A 29 13.47 -3.62 9.72
N LEU A 30 13.10 -4.89 9.75
CA LEU A 30 11.90 -5.34 10.48
C LEU A 30 12.04 -5.12 11.99
N ASP A 31 13.20 -5.46 12.57
CA ASP A 31 13.43 -5.29 14.01
C ASP A 31 13.38 -3.82 14.41
N GLU A 32 14.04 -2.94 13.63
CA GLU A 32 13.99 -1.50 13.86
C GLU A 32 12.55 -0.96 13.80
N TYR A 33 11.78 -1.37 12.79
CA TYR A 33 10.37 -1.00 12.64
C TYR A 33 9.52 -1.49 13.83
N TYR A 34 9.70 -2.74 14.24
CA TYR A 34 8.93 -3.34 15.33
C TYR A 34 9.18 -2.61 16.66
N TRP A 35 10.44 -2.41 17.03
CA TRP A 35 10.79 -1.79 18.30
C TRP A 35 10.41 -0.31 18.32
N LEU A 36 10.64 0.43 17.24
CA LEU A 36 10.21 1.82 17.14
C LEU A 36 8.71 1.97 17.43
N ASN A 37 7.87 1.17 16.78
CA ASN A 37 6.42 1.28 16.94
C ASN A 37 5.89 0.69 18.26
N LYS A 38 6.68 -0.15 18.94
CA LYS A 38 6.37 -0.61 20.27
C LYS A 38 6.63 0.46 21.34
N GLU A 39 7.69 1.20 21.18
CA GLU A 39 8.12 2.25 22.12
C GLU A 39 7.35 3.56 21.88
N ASP A 40 7.09 3.89 20.65
CA ASP A 40 6.39 5.11 20.22
C ASP A 40 5.25 4.78 19.23
N PRO A 41 4.08 4.36 19.73
CA PRO A 41 2.91 4.10 18.89
C PRO A 41 2.34 5.44 18.38
N ASN A 42 2.95 5.98 17.35
CA ASN A 42 2.63 7.26 16.78
C ASN A 42 1.29 7.25 16.05
N PHE A 43 0.24 7.67 16.71
CA PHE A 43 -1.08 7.86 16.12
C PHE A 43 -1.71 9.17 16.54
N SER A 44 -2.64 9.69 15.75
CA SER A 44 -3.38 10.90 16.07
C SER A 44 -4.74 10.91 15.39
N LEU A 45 -5.70 11.58 16.00
CA LEU A 45 -7.02 11.74 15.40
C LEU A 45 -6.91 12.45 14.03
N CYS A 46 -7.45 11.80 13.00
CA CYS A 46 -7.50 12.38 11.67
C CYS A 46 -8.37 13.64 11.67
N ARG A 47 -7.81 14.75 11.26
CA ARG A 47 -8.59 15.94 10.94
C ARG A 47 -9.02 15.89 9.50
N SER A 48 -10.27 15.54 9.27
CA SER A 48 -10.88 15.53 7.95
C SER A 48 -11.51 16.87 7.64
N THR A 49 -11.31 17.37 6.44
CA THR A 49 -11.88 18.64 5.98
C THR A 49 -12.83 18.41 4.82
N LYS A 50 -13.83 19.28 4.73
CA LYS A 50 -14.73 19.44 3.59
C LYS A 50 -14.70 20.88 3.11
N ALA A 51 -15.22 21.15 1.93
CA ALA A 51 -15.37 22.51 1.41
C ALA A 51 -14.11 23.40 1.64
N ARG A 52 -12.94 22.91 1.18
CA ARG A 52 -11.66 23.65 1.23
C ARG A 52 -11.22 24.09 2.62
N GLY A 53 -11.18 23.13 3.52
CA GLY A 53 -10.56 23.34 4.84
C GLY A 53 -11.55 23.54 5.98
N VAL A 54 -12.85 23.51 5.71
CA VAL A 54 -13.86 23.47 6.77
C VAL A 54 -13.80 22.13 7.47
N ASP A 55 -13.71 22.12 8.80
CA ASP A 55 -13.74 20.89 9.58
C ASP A 55 -14.99 20.07 9.25
N ALA A 56 -14.80 18.80 8.94
CA ALA A 56 -15.90 17.89 8.62
C ALA A 56 -16.68 17.43 9.86
N GLY A 57 -16.15 17.67 11.07
CA GLY A 57 -16.80 17.34 12.33
C GLY A 57 -16.97 15.84 12.55
N THR A 58 -16.05 15.02 12.06
CA THR A 58 -16.17 13.55 12.11
C THR A 58 -16.03 12.98 13.51
N ASN A 59 -15.28 13.65 14.38
CA ASN A 59 -15.04 13.26 15.78
C ASN A 59 -14.64 11.77 15.94
N GLY A 60 -13.89 11.22 15.01
CA GLY A 60 -13.45 9.83 15.04
C GLY A 60 -14.55 8.79 14.75
N LYS A 61 -15.69 9.21 14.22
CA LYS A 61 -16.83 8.31 13.96
C LYS A 61 -17.02 8.06 12.47
N PHE A 62 -17.39 6.83 12.10
CA PHE A 62 -17.74 6.47 10.72
C PHE A 62 -19.08 7.02 10.27
N ASN A 63 -20.00 7.20 11.20
CA ASN A 63 -21.35 7.70 10.92
C ASN A 63 -22.03 6.93 9.77
N LEU A 64 -21.93 5.62 9.83
CA LEU A 64 -22.63 4.69 8.93
C LEU A 64 -24.04 4.47 9.43
N SER A 65 -25.03 4.53 8.53
CA SER A 65 -26.36 4.01 8.78
C SER A 65 -26.34 2.48 8.79
N ASP A 66 -27.41 1.87 9.32
CA ASP A 66 -27.57 0.41 9.27
C ASP A 66 -27.58 -0.09 7.83
N LYS A 67 -28.22 0.64 6.91
CA LYS A 67 -28.27 0.32 5.50
C LYS A 67 -26.87 0.37 4.86
N ALA A 68 -26.13 1.46 5.06
CA ALA A 68 -24.75 1.59 4.54
C ALA A 68 -23.83 0.50 5.09
N SER A 69 -24.00 0.15 6.36
CA SER A 69 -23.25 -0.95 6.98
C SER A 69 -23.58 -2.30 6.33
N MET A 70 -24.86 -2.56 6.04
CA MET A 70 -25.29 -3.77 5.34
C MET A 70 -24.74 -3.83 3.91
N GLU A 71 -24.71 -2.72 3.18
CA GLU A 71 -24.15 -2.67 1.82
C GLU A 71 -22.66 -3.00 1.81
N ILE A 72 -21.90 -2.46 2.77
CA ILE A 72 -20.46 -2.78 2.91
C ILE A 72 -20.28 -4.28 3.24
N MET A 73 -21.09 -4.83 4.13
CA MET A 73 -21.08 -6.25 4.47
C MET A 73 -21.45 -7.11 3.26
N GLN A 74 -22.44 -6.69 2.48
CA GLN A 74 -22.83 -7.37 1.26
C GLN A 74 -21.70 -7.39 0.25
N LEU A 75 -21.02 -6.26 0.02
CA LEU A 75 -19.83 -6.21 -0.83
C LEU A 75 -18.77 -7.21 -0.39
N PHE A 76 -18.51 -7.29 0.92
CA PHE A 76 -17.52 -8.20 1.49
C PHE A 76 -17.79 -9.67 1.15
N PHE A 77 -19.07 -10.08 1.16
CA PHE A 77 -19.47 -11.47 0.89
C PHE A 77 -19.80 -11.77 -0.57
N THR A 78 -19.99 -10.76 -1.42
CA THR A 78 -20.32 -10.96 -2.84
C THR A 78 -19.17 -11.70 -3.54
N PRO A 79 -19.40 -12.75 -4.34
CA PRO A 79 -18.38 -13.42 -5.14
C PRO A 79 -17.63 -12.44 -6.04
N ASN A 80 -16.35 -12.68 -6.26
CA ASN A 80 -15.51 -11.78 -7.07
C ASN A 80 -16.04 -11.65 -8.51
N GLU A 81 -16.53 -12.76 -9.06
CA GLU A 81 -17.04 -12.86 -10.42
C GLU A 81 -18.24 -11.94 -10.67
N GLU A 82 -19.05 -11.70 -9.65
CA GLU A 82 -20.19 -10.81 -9.73
C GLU A 82 -19.80 -9.33 -9.71
N LEU A 83 -18.58 -9.03 -9.32
CA LEU A 83 -18.04 -7.66 -9.24
C LEU A 83 -17.20 -7.27 -10.46
N TYR A 84 -16.94 -8.20 -11.38
CA TYR A 84 -16.18 -7.87 -12.59
C TYR A 84 -16.88 -6.79 -13.39
N GLY A 85 -16.12 -5.76 -13.73
CA GLY A 85 -16.62 -4.62 -14.51
C GLY A 85 -17.54 -3.65 -13.76
N LYS A 86 -17.88 -3.92 -12.50
CA LYS A 86 -18.69 -3.01 -11.69
C LYS A 86 -17.83 -1.93 -11.04
N LYS A 87 -18.36 -0.72 -11.02
CA LYS A 87 -17.80 0.41 -10.27
C LYS A 87 -18.35 0.42 -8.84
N ILE A 88 -17.68 1.12 -7.97
CA ILE A 88 -18.14 1.38 -6.60
C ILE A 88 -19.51 2.08 -6.64
N SER A 89 -19.69 3.06 -7.54
CA SER A 89 -20.95 3.77 -7.76
C SER A 89 -22.10 2.90 -8.28
N ASP A 90 -21.82 1.74 -8.85
CA ASP A 90 -22.85 0.81 -9.32
C ASP A 90 -23.32 -0.12 -8.19
N TYR A 91 -22.61 -0.12 -7.07
CA TYR A 91 -22.82 -1.03 -5.98
C TYR A 91 -23.39 -0.36 -4.73
N PHE A 92 -22.94 0.84 -4.40
CA PHE A 92 -23.35 1.61 -3.23
C PHE A 92 -24.25 2.77 -3.59
N ASP A 93 -25.11 3.13 -2.66
CA ASP A 93 -25.94 4.33 -2.77
C ASP A 93 -25.34 5.54 -2.01
N ASP A 94 -26.09 6.63 -1.99
CA ASP A 94 -25.67 7.88 -1.40
C ASP A 94 -25.43 7.80 0.13
N GLU A 95 -26.02 6.83 0.82
CA GLU A 95 -25.80 6.70 2.27
C GLU A 95 -24.38 6.30 2.60
N VAL A 96 -23.76 5.43 1.77
CA VAL A 96 -22.34 5.09 1.91
C VAL A 96 -21.48 6.31 1.57
N PHE A 97 -21.76 6.97 0.43
CA PHE A 97 -20.93 8.09 -0.04
C PHE A 97 -20.98 9.33 0.84
N ASN A 98 -22.08 9.55 1.55
CA ASN A 98 -22.24 10.66 2.49
C ASN A 98 -21.73 10.33 3.91
N SER A 99 -21.26 9.12 4.16
CA SER A 99 -20.73 8.71 5.46
C SER A 99 -19.30 9.23 5.70
N ASN A 100 -18.94 9.35 6.97
CA ASN A 100 -17.54 9.63 7.34
C ASN A 100 -16.63 8.45 6.99
N PHE A 101 -17.16 7.22 7.00
CA PHE A 101 -16.40 6.04 6.56
C PHE A 101 -15.87 6.24 5.14
N TRP A 102 -16.73 6.63 4.19
CA TRP A 102 -16.31 6.88 2.82
C TRP A 102 -15.26 7.99 2.72
N MET A 103 -15.43 9.06 3.49
CA MET A 103 -14.46 10.16 3.54
C MET A 103 -13.08 9.69 4.01
N TYR A 104 -13.02 8.89 5.08
CA TYR A 104 -11.76 8.29 5.55
C TYR A 104 -11.19 7.32 4.51
N TRP A 105 -12.03 6.43 3.99
CA TRP A 105 -11.62 5.40 3.05
C TRP A 105 -11.04 5.97 1.78
N ARG A 106 -11.72 6.91 1.14
CA ARG A 106 -11.26 7.55 -0.09
C ARG A 106 -9.98 8.37 0.12
N THR A 107 -9.85 9.02 1.25
CA THR A 107 -8.68 9.82 1.59
C THR A 107 -7.46 8.95 1.87
N MET A 108 -7.63 7.88 2.65
CA MET A 108 -6.55 6.97 3.04
C MET A 108 -6.02 6.17 1.85
N PHE A 109 -6.92 5.62 1.05
CA PHE A 109 -6.58 4.66 -0.02
C PHE A 109 -6.74 5.23 -1.43
N ALA A 110 -7.02 6.52 -1.58
CA ALA A 110 -7.19 7.22 -2.86
C ALA A 110 -8.29 6.59 -3.74
N PHE A 111 -9.36 6.06 -3.15
CA PHE A 111 -10.51 5.57 -3.90
C PHE A 111 -11.40 6.70 -4.41
N GLU A 112 -11.99 6.47 -5.56
CA GLU A 112 -13.04 7.29 -6.14
C GLU A 112 -14.25 6.41 -6.54
N ASN A 113 -15.42 7.02 -6.65
CA ASN A 113 -16.68 6.30 -6.89
C ASN A 113 -16.66 5.47 -8.20
N TRP A 114 -15.87 5.88 -9.18
CA TRP A 114 -15.73 5.19 -10.47
C TRP A 114 -14.68 4.06 -10.48
N HIS A 115 -13.97 3.84 -9.38
CA HIS A 115 -13.04 2.72 -9.25
C HIS A 115 -13.78 1.38 -9.16
N SER A 116 -13.05 0.29 -9.32
CA SER A 116 -13.60 -1.07 -9.29
C SER A 116 -14.17 -1.44 -7.92
N ALA A 117 -15.40 -1.94 -7.89
CA ALA A 117 -16.01 -2.49 -6.69
C ALA A 117 -15.24 -3.73 -6.17
N LEU A 118 -14.72 -4.56 -7.09
CA LEU A 118 -13.88 -5.70 -6.73
C LEU A 118 -12.62 -5.25 -6.00
N GLU A 119 -11.95 -4.22 -6.49
CA GLU A 119 -10.72 -3.72 -5.89
C GLU A 119 -11.00 -3.18 -4.49
N MET A 120 -12.07 -2.41 -4.31
CA MET A 120 -12.51 -1.98 -2.98
C MET A 120 -12.76 -3.16 -2.03
N LYS A 121 -13.46 -4.20 -2.50
CA LYS A 121 -13.68 -5.42 -1.71
C LYS A 121 -12.36 -6.06 -1.27
N LEU A 122 -11.39 -6.19 -2.18
CA LEU A 122 -10.09 -6.80 -1.86
C LEU A 122 -9.32 -5.97 -0.84
N TYR A 123 -9.40 -4.64 -0.92
CA TYR A 123 -8.84 -3.74 0.09
C TYR A 123 -9.54 -3.87 1.45
N ILE A 124 -10.88 -3.92 1.48
CA ILE A 124 -11.62 -4.14 2.73
C ILE A 124 -11.22 -5.47 3.36
N ARG A 125 -11.14 -6.55 2.58
CA ARG A 125 -10.70 -7.86 3.08
C ARG A 125 -9.29 -7.83 3.65
N ARG A 126 -8.39 -7.13 2.99
CA ARG A 126 -7.01 -6.96 3.43
C ARG A 126 -6.91 -6.15 4.71
N TYR A 127 -7.73 -5.12 4.82
CA TYR A 127 -7.66 -4.14 5.90
C TYR A 127 -8.67 -4.37 7.04
N ILE A 128 -9.44 -5.45 6.99
CA ILE A 128 -10.56 -5.72 7.91
C ILE A 128 -10.15 -5.65 9.39
N HIS A 129 -8.96 -6.11 9.72
CA HIS A 129 -8.43 -6.12 11.08
C HIS A 129 -8.15 -4.71 11.65
N HIS A 130 -8.04 -3.72 10.77
CA HIS A 130 -7.61 -2.37 11.11
C HIS A 130 -8.61 -1.28 10.72
N ILE A 131 -9.77 -1.64 10.19
CA ILE A 131 -10.78 -0.67 9.75
C ILE A 131 -11.13 0.31 10.88
N GLY A 132 -11.27 -0.16 12.11
CA GLY A 132 -11.59 0.68 13.27
C GLY A 132 -10.56 1.75 13.59
N GLY A 133 -9.32 1.60 13.13
CA GLY A 133 -8.23 2.54 13.34
C GLY A 133 -8.04 3.59 12.23
N LEU A 134 -8.93 3.63 11.23
CA LEU A 134 -8.88 4.66 10.19
C LEU A 134 -9.00 6.09 10.71
N PRO A 135 -9.84 6.38 11.72
CA PRO A 135 -10.00 7.75 12.21
C PRO A 135 -8.81 8.32 12.98
N ASP A 136 -7.94 7.49 13.54
CA ASP A 136 -6.85 7.93 14.43
C ASP A 136 -5.48 7.37 14.05
N PHE A 137 -5.37 6.68 12.92
CA PHE A 137 -4.16 5.98 12.46
C PHE A 137 -3.65 4.87 13.39
N SER A 138 -4.40 4.48 14.42
CA SER A 138 -3.97 3.41 15.34
C SER A 138 -3.76 2.06 14.65
N ALA A 139 -4.36 1.89 13.48
CA ALA A 139 -4.18 0.74 12.62
C ALA A 139 -2.85 0.70 11.86
N LEU A 140 -2.19 1.84 11.72
CA LEU A 140 -0.98 1.98 10.95
C LEU A 140 0.24 2.09 11.85
N ARG A 141 1.38 1.74 11.29
CA ARG A 141 2.68 1.90 11.91
C ARG A 141 3.58 2.70 11.00
N PHE A 142 4.64 3.23 11.55
CA PHE A 142 5.49 4.18 10.86
C PHE A 142 6.93 3.69 10.83
N THR A 143 7.62 3.98 9.73
CA THR A 143 9.07 3.88 9.66
C THR A 143 9.71 5.10 10.32
N ARG A 144 10.96 4.99 10.79
CA ARG A 144 11.69 6.08 11.45
C ARG A 144 11.78 7.33 10.56
N TYR A 145 12.14 7.12 9.32
CA TYR A 145 12.21 8.16 8.29
C TYR A 145 11.20 7.87 7.18
N ASN A 146 11.30 8.52 6.04
CA ASN A 146 10.50 8.19 4.86
C ASN A 146 10.86 6.79 4.32
N GLN A 147 10.05 6.27 3.40
CA GLN A 147 10.25 4.93 2.83
C GLN A 147 11.60 4.74 2.16
N TYR A 148 12.13 5.79 1.51
CA TYR A 148 13.41 5.69 0.82
C TYR A 148 14.54 5.38 1.81
N GLU A 149 14.66 6.16 2.87
CA GLU A 149 15.74 6.02 3.84
C GLU A 149 15.58 4.80 4.72
N SER A 150 14.34 4.50 5.14
CA SER A 150 14.10 3.39 6.08
C SER A 150 14.02 2.02 5.43
N MET A 151 13.69 1.93 4.14
CA MET A 151 13.40 0.66 3.46
C MET A 151 14.17 0.51 2.14
N ILE A 152 14.06 1.47 1.23
CA ILE A 152 14.61 1.33 -0.12
C ILE A 152 16.14 1.37 -0.10
N LEU A 153 16.72 2.32 0.60
CA LEU A 153 18.18 2.45 0.70
C LEU A 153 18.85 1.25 1.39
N PRO A 154 18.32 0.71 2.52
CA PRO A 154 18.80 -0.56 3.07
C PRO A 154 18.75 -1.70 2.07
N MET A 155 17.63 -1.83 1.31
CA MET A 155 17.47 -2.87 0.29
C MET A 155 18.48 -2.73 -0.85
N ILE A 156 18.71 -1.50 -1.33
CA ILE A 156 19.72 -1.22 -2.37
C ILE A 156 21.10 -1.67 -1.87
N LYS A 157 21.52 -1.23 -0.69
CA LYS A 157 22.82 -1.61 -0.11
C LYS A 157 22.96 -3.11 0.11
N TYR A 158 21.90 -3.76 0.57
CA TYR A 158 21.88 -5.22 0.72
C TYR A 158 22.11 -5.93 -0.60
N LEU A 159 21.41 -5.54 -1.66
CA LEU A 159 21.52 -6.13 -2.99
C LEU A 159 22.87 -5.84 -3.64
N GLU A 160 23.41 -4.64 -3.46
CA GLU A 160 24.78 -4.31 -3.92
C GLU A 160 25.84 -5.22 -3.29
N GLY A 161 25.65 -5.61 -2.01
CA GLY A 161 26.49 -6.59 -1.33
C GLY A 161 26.49 -7.98 -1.98
N PHE A 162 25.48 -8.31 -2.78
CA PHE A 162 25.40 -9.53 -3.61
C PHE A 162 25.80 -9.30 -5.07
N GLY A 163 26.33 -8.12 -5.39
CA GLY A 163 26.80 -7.79 -6.74
C GLY A 163 25.73 -7.32 -7.70
N VAL A 164 24.54 -6.96 -7.21
CA VAL A 164 23.49 -6.34 -8.03
C VAL A 164 23.94 -4.93 -8.41
N GLN A 165 23.80 -4.60 -9.68
CA GLN A 165 24.12 -3.27 -10.21
C GLN A 165 22.85 -2.50 -10.51
N PHE A 166 22.77 -1.27 -10.00
CA PHE A 166 21.65 -0.35 -10.25
C PHE A 166 22.06 0.67 -11.31
N HIS A 167 21.30 0.74 -12.39
CA HIS A 167 21.48 1.72 -13.45
C HIS A 167 20.35 2.73 -13.41
N TYR A 168 20.67 3.94 -13.05
CA TYR A 168 19.73 5.07 -13.00
C TYR A 168 19.72 5.81 -14.34
N ASP A 169 18.72 6.67 -14.53
CA ASP A 169 18.51 7.45 -15.77
C ASP A 169 18.35 6.57 -17.02
N ALA A 170 17.90 5.33 -16.84
CA ALA A 170 17.65 4.37 -17.90
C ALA A 170 16.15 4.25 -18.18
N LYS A 171 15.72 4.64 -19.38
CA LYS A 171 14.36 4.47 -19.87
C LYS A 171 14.25 3.12 -20.58
N VAL A 172 13.36 2.25 -20.09
CA VAL A 172 13.02 1.02 -20.79
C VAL A 172 12.01 1.36 -21.90
N GLU A 173 12.40 1.16 -23.16
CA GLU A 173 11.56 1.46 -24.30
C GLU A 173 10.78 0.23 -24.79
N ASN A 174 11.38 -0.95 -24.70
CA ASN A 174 10.73 -2.20 -25.07
C ASN A 174 11.30 -3.39 -24.28
N VAL A 175 10.49 -4.44 -24.16
CA VAL A 175 10.91 -5.73 -23.60
C VAL A 175 10.51 -6.82 -24.59
N ASP A 176 11.49 -7.44 -25.22
CA ASP A 176 11.26 -8.53 -26.19
C ASP A 176 11.26 -9.89 -25.46
N PHE A 177 10.16 -10.63 -25.63
CA PHE A 177 10.01 -11.97 -25.09
C PHE A 177 10.26 -13.02 -26.17
N LYS A 178 11.16 -13.96 -25.94
CA LYS A 178 11.24 -15.19 -26.74
C LYS A 178 10.28 -16.24 -26.17
N ILE A 179 9.20 -16.49 -26.87
CA ILE A 179 8.23 -17.52 -26.55
C ILE A 179 8.67 -18.82 -27.27
N GLY A 180 9.14 -19.79 -26.52
CA GLY A 180 9.48 -21.14 -27.04
C GLY A 180 10.92 -21.56 -26.74
N GLY A 181 11.06 -22.55 -25.85
CA GLY A 181 12.24 -23.39 -25.67
C GLY A 181 13.40 -22.79 -24.89
N GLY A 182 13.38 -23.01 -23.57
CA GLY A 182 14.54 -22.79 -22.70
C GLY A 182 14.67 -21.35 -22.18
N MET A 183 14.98 -21.22 -20.88
CA MET A 183 15.28 -19.92 -20.26
C MET A 183 16.50 -19.28 -20.92
N GLY A 184 16.28 -18.37 -21.85
CA GLY A 184 17.30 -17.46 -22.35
C GLY A 184 17.37 -16.19 -21.50
N PRO A 185 18.49 -15.46 -21.48
CA PRO A 185 18.62 -14.22 -20.75
C PRO A 185 17.61 -13.19 -21.28
N VAL A 186 16.92 -12.53 -20.36
CA VAL A 186 16.09 -11.36 -20.68
C VAL A 186 17.03 -10.24 -21.12
N ARG A 187 16.81 -9.70 -22.32
CA ARG A 187 17.55 -8.54 -22.82
C ARG A 187 16.68 -7.30 -22.69
N SER A 188 17.18 -6.28 -22.03
CA SER A 188 16.61 -4.95 -22.07
C SER A 188 17.44 -4.08 -23.01
N HIS A 189 16.81 -3.36 -23.94
CA HIS A 189 17.45 -2.30 -24.71
C HIS A 189 17.31 -0.96 -23.97
N THR A 190 18.43 -0.41 -23.55
CA THR A 190 18.48 0.98 -23.10
C THR A 190 18.82 1.86 -24.31
N GLY A 191 18.22 3.04 -24.43
CA GLY A 191 18.37 3.95 -25.57
C GLY A 191 19.79 4.48 -25.85
N THR A 192 20.80 3.92 -25.18
CA THR A 192 22.23 4.21 -25.38
C THR A 192 22.96 3.20 -26.26
N GLY A 193 22.25 2.23 -26.86
CA GLY A 193 22.84 1.26 -27.78
C GLY A 193 23.70 0.17 -27.13
N GLN A 194 23.71 0.04 -25.83
CA GLN A 194 24.38 -1.05 -25.13
C GLN A 194 23.37 -2.10 -24.65
N ASP A 195 23.53 -3.34 -25.14
CA ASP A 195 22.76 -4.50 -24.65
C ASP A 195 23.21 -4.86 -23.24
N THR A 196 22.36 -4.68 -22.25
CA THR A 196 22.62 -5.17 -20.90
C THR A 196 22.05 -6.57 -20.76
N ILE A 197 22.89 -7.57 -20.61
CA ILE A 197 22.51 -8.95 -20.32
C ILE A 197 22.44 -9.11 -18.81
N LEU A 198 21.22 -9.32 -18.28
CA LEU A 198 21.07 -9.75 -16.91
C LEU A 198 21.53 -11.22 -16.81
N LYS A 199 22.71 -11.45 -16.24
CA LYS A 199 23.18 -12.80 -15.91
C LYS A 199 22.50 -13.28 -14.64
N LYS A 200 22.10 -14.56 -14.64
CA LYS A 200 21.68 -15.27 -13.44
C LYS A 200 22.82 -15.37 -12.44
#